data_dc27d9817818236a189fc22e1ab89b38
#
_entry.id   dc27d9817818236a189fc22e1ab89b38
#
_cell.length_a   1.000
_cell.length_b   1.000
_cell.length_c   1.000
_cell.angle_alpha   90.00
_cell.angle_beta   90.00
_cell.angle_gamma   90.00
#
_symmetry.space_group_name_H-M   'P 1'
#
loop_
_entity.id
_entity.type
_entity.pdbx_description
1 polymer ?
#
loop_
_entity_poly.entity_id
_entity_poly.type
_entity_poly.pdbx_seq_one_letter_code
_entity_poly.pdbx_strand_id
1 'polypeptide(L)'
;VILKNNLCKIYGKGINGYKYKDKLILNAQNSGTTGRLILGFLINTPKKIKLIGDNSLSKRDFKRVTDPLSKFGAKFELNKNYTLPLFIQGSKNLNPIHYFEKKGSAQCKSSVIFGGFRCNGKTVIKAKKSRNHTELLCKYLKLPIKIKNKKNYDLIEVKKIKKIKKLNY
;
A
#
# COMPACT_ATOMS: atom_id res chain seq x y z
N VAL A 1 7.03 -16.17 10.51
CA VAL A 1 5.93 -17.09 10.18
C VAL A 1 6.38 -18.49 10.54
N ILE A 2 5.57 -19.23 11.28
CA ILE A 2 5.78 -20.64 11.61
C ILE A 2 4.61 -21.42 11.03
N LEU A 3 4.93 -22.44 10.23
CA LEU A 3 3.96 -23.39 9.69
C LEU A 3 4.17 -24.74 10.36
N LYS A 4 3.18 -25.24 11.05
CA LYS A 4 3.24 -26.57 11.73
C LYS A 4 1.83 -27.15 11.81
N ASN A 5 1.65 -28.40 11.38
CA ASN A 5 0.38 -29.15 11.47
C ASN A 5 -0.85 -28.36 10.97
N ASN A 6 -0.79 -27.83 9.74
CA ASN A 6 -1.83 -26.99 9.15
C ASN A 6 -2.11 -25.66 9.90
N LEU A 7 -1.32 -25.31 10.90
CA LEU A 7 -1.41 -24.06 11.63
C LEU A 7 -0.37 -23.07 11.14
N CYS A 8 -0.82 -21.86 10.78
CA CYS A 8 0.04 -20.75 10.40
C CYS A 8 0.10 -19.72 11.54
N LYS A 9 1.24 -19.59 12.19
CA LYS A 9 1.48 -18.53 13.19
C LYS A 9 2.25 -17.37 12.56
N ILE A 10 1.69 -16.17 12.61
CA ILE A 10 2.31 -14.95 12.10
C ILE A 10 2.59 -14.02 13.28
N TYR A 11 3.88 -13.77 13.54
CA TYR A 11 4.30 -12.80 14.55
C TYR A 11 4.39 -11.42 13.92
N GLY A 12 3.32 -10.65 14.02
CA GLY A 12 3.25 -9.29 13.52
C GLY A 12 4.20 -8.36 14.27
N LYS A 13 4.86 -7.47 13.53
CA LYS A 13 5.79 -6.46 14.09
C LYS A 13 5.13 -5.09 14.33
N GLY A 14 3.83 -5.00 14.06
CA GLY A 14 3.12 -3.72 14.09
C GLY A 14 3.51 -2.80 12.95
N ILE A 15 2.87 -1.63 12.89
CA ILE A 15 3.02 -0.71 11.75
C ILE A 15 4.41 -0.07 11.64
N ASN A 16 5.15 0.03 12.73
CA ASN A 16 6.49 0.62 12.79
C ASN A 16 7.60 -0.44 13.00
N GLY A 17 7.27 -1.71 13.02
CA GLY A 17 8.19 -2.79 13.35
C GLY A 17 9.07 -3.28 12.20
N TYR A 18 9.01 -2.64 11.04
CA TYR A 18 9.85 -3.01 9.90
C TYR A 18 11.32 -2.62 10.15
N LYS A 19 12.22 -3.58 9.97
CA LYS A 19 13.66 -3.34 9.96
C LYS A 19 14.14 -3.23 8.52
N TYR A 20 14.70 -2.09 8.16
CA TYR A 20 15.19 -1.81 6.82
C TYR A 20 16.70 -2.03 6.78
N LYS A 21 17.14 -2.97 5.96
CA LYS A 21 18.57 -3.17 5.63
C LYS A 21 18.94 -2.30 4.43
N ASP A 22 20.21 -1.94 4.33
CA ASP A 22 20.72 -1.32 3.12
C ASP A 22 20.62 -2.31 1.95
N LYS A 23 20.38 -1.78 0.74
CA LYS A 23 20.25 -2.56 -0.50
C LYS A 23 19.18 -3.68 -0.42
N LEU A 24 18.13 -3.48 0.38
CA LEU A 24 17.04 -4.45 0.50
C LEU A 24 16.36 -4.65 -0.86
N ILE A 25 16.24 -5.91 -1.26
CA ILE A 25 15.48 -6.33 -2.44
C ILE A 25 14.25 -7.09 -1.98
N LEU A 26 13.08 -6.64 -2.41
CA LEU A 26 11.81 -7.32 -2.21
C LEU A 26 11.41 -8.00 -3.52
N ASN A 27 11.15 -9.29 -3.48
CA ASN A 27 10.69 -10.05 -4.64
C ASN A 27 9.20 -10.36 -4.50
N ALA A 28 8.37 -9.76 -5.35
CA ALA A 28 6.93 -10.02 -5.40
C ALA A 28 6.57 -11.26 -6.23
N GLN A 29 7.55 -11.91 -6.86
CA GLN A 29 7.37 -13.02 -7.79
C GLN A 29 6.29 -12.69 -8.85
N ASN A 30 5.22 -13.47 -8.98
CA ASN A 30 4.10 -13.20 -9.89
C ASN A 30 2.96 -12.39 -9.25
N SER A 31 3.09 -11.99 -7.98
CA SER A 31 2.00 -11.33 -7.26
C SER A 31 1.91 -9.84 -7.52
N GLY A 32 1.08 -9.45 -8.48
CA GLY A 32 0.75 -8.03 -8.69
C GLY A 32 0.08 -7.37 -7.48
N THR A 33 -0.63 -8.14 -6.65
CA THR A 33 -1.22 -7.66 -5.40
C THR A 33 -0.12 -7.31 -4.40
N THR A 34 0.79 -8.24 -4.12
CA THR A 34 1.93 -7.99 -3.22
C THR A 34 2.76 -6.80 -3.72
N GLY A 35 3.17 -6.82 -5.00
CA GLY A 35 4.01 -5.77 -5.58
C GLY A 35 3.40 -4.37 -5.50
N ARG A 36 2.08 -4.24 -5.67
CA ARG A 36 1.42 -2.93 -5.61
C ARG A 36 1.08 -2.48 -4.20
N LEU A 37 0.54 -3.38 -3.37
CA LEU A 37 0.10 -3.02 -2.03
C LEU A 37 1.25 -2.69 -1.09
N ILE A 38 2.36 -3.42 -1.18
CA ILE A 38 3.54 -3.18 -0.34
C ILE A 38 4.09 -1.76 -0.50
N LEU A 39 4.01 -1.18 -1.70
CA LEU A 39 4.49 0.17 -1.96
C LEU A 39 3.77 1.22 -1.08
N GLY A 40 2.46 1.04 -0.82
CA GLY A 40 1.70 1.92 0.07
C GLY A 40 2.22 1.88 1.51
N PHE A 41 2.75 0.75 1.98
CA PHE A 41 3.37 0.65 3.30
C PHE A 41 4.78 1.22 3.33
N LEU A 42 5.47 1.26 2.20
CA LEU A 42 6.88 1.66 2.10
C LEU A 42 7.10 3.15 1.84
N ILE A 43 6.05 3.96 1.69
CA ILE A 43 6.19 5.40 1.38
C ILE A 43 6.94 6.21 2.43
N ASN A 44 7.18 5.66 3.62
CA ASN A 44 7.98 6.28 4.68
C ASN A 44 9.27 5.49 5.00
N THR A 45 9.68 4.58 4.13
CA THR A 45 10.95 3.85 4.35
C THR A 45 12.13 4.81 4.42
N PRO A 46 13.04 4.68 5.40
CA PRO A 46 14.23 5.51 5.49
C PRO A 46 15.32 5.10 4.49
N LYS A 47 15.21 3.92 3.88
CA LYS A 47 16.18 3.33 2.98
C LYS A 47 15.61 3.19 1.58
N LYS A 48 16.49 3.23 0.57
CA LYS A 48 16.13 2.90 -0.81
C LYS A 48 15.94 1.38 -0.93
N ILE A 49 14.78 0.96 -1.41
CA ILE A 49 14.39 -0.44 -1.55
C ILE A 49 14.15 -0.74 -3.02
N LYS A 50 14.68 -1.86 -3.51
CA LYS A 50 14.41 -2.39 -4.84
C LYS A 50 13.24 -3.36 -4.79
N LEU A 51 12.26 -3.20 -5.67
CA LEU A 51 11.18 -4.16 -5.90
C LEU A 51 11.39 -4.85 -7.23
N ILE A 52 11.37 -6.18 -7.23
CA ILE A 52 11.46 -7.04 -8.40
C ILE A 52 10.26 -7.98 -8.48
N GLY A 53 10.07 -8.60 -9.62
CA GLY A 53 9.08 -9.65 -9.85
C GLY A 53 9.58 -10.63 -10.88
N ASP A 54 8.77 -11.65 -11.19
CA ASP A 54 9.05 -12.57 -12.29
C ASP A 54 8.86 -11.89 -13.67
N ASN A 55 9.07 -12.66 -14.74
CA ASN A 55 8.95 -12.16 -16.12
C ASN A 55 7.53 -11.62 -16.43
N SER A 56 6.47 -12.20 -15.86
CA SER A 56 5.10 -11.75 -16.09
C SER A 56 4.81 -10.43 -15.34
N LEU A 57 5.17 -10.36 -14.06
CA LEU A 57 4.94 -9.17 -13.26
C LEU A 57 5.81 -8.01 -13.74
N SER A 58 7.02 -8.29 -14.20
CA SER A 58 7.98 -7.29 -14.69
C SER A 58 7.55 -6.57 -15.96
N LYS A 59 6.56 -7.10 -16.68
CA LYS A 59 5.97 -6.46 -17.88
C LYS A 59 4.76 -5.57 -17.55
N ARG A 60 4.28 -5.56 -16.28
CA ARG A 60 3.09 -4.81 -15.88
C ARG A 60 3.43 -3.37 -15.53
N ASP A 61 2.50 -2.47 -15.86
CA ASP A 61 2.59 -1.05 -15.51
C ASP A 61 2.43 -0.83 -14.00
N PHE A 62 3.41 -0.14 -13.41
CA PHE A 62 3.41 0.30 -12.01
C PHE A 62 3.15 1.79 -11.85
N LYS A 63 3.14 2.59 -12.92
CA LYS A 63 2.89 4.03 -12.88
C LYS A 63 1.58 4.38 -12.17
N ARG A 64 0.54 3.59 -12.42
CA ARG A 64 -0.78 3.77 -11.81
C ARG A 64 -0.79 3.72 -10.27
N VAL A 65 0.24 3.11 -9.68
CA VAL A 65 0.42 3.04 -8.21
C VAL A 65 1.47 4.04 -7.75
N THR A 66 2.57 4.17 -8.48
CA THR A 66 3.67 5.07 -8.06
C THR A 66 3.28 6.54 -8.18
N ASP A 67 2.53 6.95 -9.22
CA ASP A 67 2.08 8.33 -9.38
C ASP A 67 1.28 8.85 -8.16
N PRO A 68 0.21 8.18 -7.69
CA PRO A 68 -0.49 8.64 -6.49
C PRO A 68 0.36 8.54 -5.23
N LEU A 69 1.23 7.54 -5.11
CA LEU A 69 2.09 7.39 -3.94
C LEU A 69 3.20 8.44 -3.88
N SER A 70 3.70 8.90 -5.02
CA SER A 70 4.66 10.02 -5.08
C SER A 70 4.08 11.32 -4.51
N LYS A 71 2.77 11.53 -4.64
CA LYS A 71 2.09 12.71 -4.08
C LYS A 71 2.15 12.77 -2.55
N PHE A 72 2.31 11.64 -1.87
CA PHE A 72 2.59 11.61 -0.43
C PHE A 72 3.99 12.12 -0.07
N GLY A 73 4.91 12.19 -1.04
CA GLY A 73 6.30 12.63 -0.85
C GLY A 73 7.34 11.52 -1.02
N ALA A 74 6.92 10.29 -1.31
CA ALA A 74 7.86 9.21 -1.64
C ALA A 74 8.44 9.38 -3.06
N LYS A 75 9.68 8.96 -3.26
CA LYS A 75 10.36 8.98 -4.56
C LYS A 75 10.38 7.58 -5.16
N PHE A 76 10.09 7.50 -6.45
CA PHE A 76 10.12 6.26 -7.22
C PHE A 76 11.03 6.42 -8.44
N GLU A 77 11.85 5.42 -8.69
CA GLU A 77 12.63 5.31 -9.92
C GLU A 77 12.15 4.07 -10.67
N LEU A 78 11.68 4.28 -11.89
CA LEU A 78 11.21 3.24 -12.80
C LEU A 78 11.97 3.35 -14.11
N ASN A 79 11.95 2.27 -14.91
CA ASN A 79 12.41 2.33 -16.28
C ASN A 79 11.45 3.14 -17.17
N LYS A 80 11.83 3.37 -18.42
CA LYS A 80 11.06 4.15 -19.42
C LYS A 80 9.63 3.59 -19.63
N ASN A 81 9.43 2.30 -19.45
CA ASN A 81 8.15 1.62 -19.63
C ASN A 81 7.31 1.53 -18.34
N TYR A 82 7.78 2.15 -17.25
CA TYR A 82 7.11 2.13 -15.94
C TYR A 82 6.88 0.72 -15.36
N THR A 83 7.78 -0.20 -15.66
CA THR A 83 7.72 -1.61 -15.24
C THR A 83 8.78 -1.91 -14.17
N LEU A 84 8.80 -3.16 -13.65
CA LEU A 84 9.86 -3.60 -12.74
C LEU A 84 11.17 -3.84 -13.49
N PRO A 85 12.33 -3.74 -12.84
CA PRO A 85 12.48 -3.37 -11.41
C PRO A 85 12.19 -1.89 -11.15
N LEU A 86 11.69 -1.58 -9.96
CA LEU A 86 11.56 -0.21 -9.50
C LEU A 86 12.31 -0.02 -8.17
N PHE A 87 12.66 1.25 -7.88
CA PHE A 87 13.17 1.62 -6.57
C PHE A 87 12.19 2.57 -5.89
N ILE A 88 12.05 2.41 -4.59
CA ILE A 88 11.30 3.32 -3.73
C ILE A 88 12.21 3.86 -2.64
N GLN A 89 12.14 5.17 -2.43
CA GLN A 89 12.64 5.84 -1.25
C GLN A 89 11.51 6.63 -0.62
N GLY A 90 11.19 6.31 0.63
CA GLY A 90 10.15 6.99 1.37
C GLY A 90 10.57 8.38 1.83
N SER A 91 9.60 9.12 2.35
CA SER A 91 9.80 10.42 2.97
C SER A 91 9.49 10.36 4.47
N LYS A 92 10.26 11.09 5.28
CA LYS A 92 9.93 11.32 6.70
C LYS A 92 8.72 12.26 6.82
N ASN A 93 8.59 13.20 5.89
CA ASN A 93 7.51 14.18 5.84
C ASN A 93 6.51 13.77 4.76
N LEU A 94 5.47 13.05 5.17
CA LEU A 94 4.40 12.61 4.28
C LEU A 94 3.22 13.59 4.34
N ASN A 95 2.75 14.02 3.17
CA ASN A 95 1.58 14.87 3.02
C ASN A 95 0.33 14.04 2.70
N PRO A 96 -0.82 14.30 3.35
CA PRO A 96 -2.07 13.66 2.95
C PRO A 96 -2.48 14.14 1.56
N ILE A 97 -3.14 13.27 0.80
CA ILE A 97 -3.51 13.55 -0.59
C ILE A 97 -5.01 13.46 -0.82
N HIS A 98 -5.47 14.15 -1.87
CA HIS A 98 -6.74 13.91 -2.52
C HIS A 98 -6.48 13.10 -3.79
N TYR A 99 -7.06 11.91 -3.88
CA TYR A 99 -6.84 10.99 -4.99
C TYR A 99 -8.15 10.57 -5.64
N PHE A 100 -8.18 10.60 -6.97
CA PHE A 100 -9.30 10.09 -7.75
C PHE A 100 -8.88 8.84 -8.53
N GLU A 101 -9.36 7.67 -8.10
CA GLU A 101 -9.19 6.41 -8.80
C GLU A 101 -10.30 6.26 -9.87
N LYS A 102 -9.97 6.55 -11.13
CA LYS A 102 -10.91 6.63 -12.25
C LYS A 102 -11.18 5.28 -12.93
N LYS A 103 -10.24 4.33 -12.82
CA LYS A 103 -10.25 3.08 -13.60
C LYS A 103 -10.88 1.88 -12.86
N GLY A 104 -11.33 2.05 -11.62
CA GLY A 104 -11.90 0.97 -10.81
C GLY A 104 -10.85 -0.06 -10.35
N SER A 105 -9.61 0.39 -10.10
CA SER A 105 -8.54 -0.50 -9.63
C SER A 105 -8.56 -0.66 -8.11
N ALA A 106 -8.97 -1.82 -7.64
CA ALA A 106 -8.92 -2.15 -6.22
C ALA A 106 -7.49 -2.09 -5.66
N GLN A 107 -6.48 -2.52 -6.42
CA GLN A 107 -5.09 -2.52 -5.98
C GLN A 107 -4.53 -1.11 -5.83
N CYS A 108 -4.79 -0.20 -6.79
CA CYS A 108 -4.36 1.19 -6.69
C CYS A 108 -5.04 1.89 -5.50
N LYS A 109 -6.34 1.71 -5.36
CA LYS A 109 -7.13 2.21 -4.23
C LYS A 109 -6.55 1.73 -2.90
N SER A 110 -6.32 0.42 -2.75
CA SER A 110 -5.77 -0.17 -1.53
C SER A 110 -4.37 0.33 -1.20
N SER A 111 -3.51 0.48 -2.19
CA SER A 111 -2.17 1.02 -2.00
C SER A 111 -2.21 2.46 -1.45
N VAL A 112 -3.11 3.31 -1.97
CA VAL A 112 -3.29 4.68 -1.47
C VAL A 112 -3.92 4.69 -0.06
N ILE A 113 -4.83 3.76 0.26
CA ILE A 113 -5.35 3.58 1.63
C ILE A 113 -4.18 3.29 2.60
N PHE A 114 -3.30 2.35 2.25
CA PHE A 114 -2.14 2.00 3.09
C PHE A 114 -1.17 3.17 3.25
N GLY A 115 -0.95 3.95 2.18
CA GLY A 115 -0.19 5.19 2.25
C GLY A 115 -0.82 6.20 3.21
N GLY A 116 -2.14 6.39 3.14
CA GLY A 116 -2.87 7.28 4.02
C GLY A 116 -2.75 6.92 5.51
N PHE A 117 -2.59 5.63 5.84
CA PHE A 117 -2.34 5.19 7.22
C PHE A 117 -0.96 5.61 7.76
N ARG A 118 -0.04 6.04 6.91
CA ARG A 118 1.32 6.42 7.28
C ARG A 118 1.51 7.93 7.47
N CYS A 119 0.63 8.78 6.91
CA CYS A 119 0.80 10.23 6.93
C CYS A 119 -0.05 10.92 8.01
N ASN A 120 0.43 12.05 8.50
CA ASN A 120 -0.35 12.92 9.37
C ASN A 120 -1.42 13.64 8.55
N GLY A 121 -2.62 13.81 9.13
CA GLY A 121 -3.75 14.44 8.46
C GLY A 121 -4.70 13.43 7.83
N LYS A 122 -5.53 13.89 6.88
CA LYS A 122 -6.62 13.14 6.28
C LYS A 122 -6.38 12.97 4.77
N THR A 123 -6.16 11.73 4.33
CA THR A 123 -6.18 11.37 2.92
C THR A 123 -7.60 11.07 2.48
N VAL A 124 -8.01 11.64 1.35
CA VAL A 124 -9.35 11.47 0.77
C VAL A 124 -9.23 10.80 -0.58
N ILE A 125 -9.96 9.71 -0.76
CA ILE A 125 -9.97 8.91 -1.99
C ILE A 125 -11.39 8.88 -2.54
N LYS A 126 -11.58 9.42 -3.76
CA LYS A 126 -12.77 9.20 -4.56
C LYS A 126 -12.46 8.07 -5.53
N ALA A 127 -13.10 6.91 -5.40
CA ALA A 127 -12.78 5.73 -6.20
C ALA A 127 -14.01 5.23 -6.96
N LYS A 128 -13.86 5.00 -8.28
CA LYS A 128 -14.85 4.24 -9.03
C LYS A 128 -15.07 2.88 -8.39
N LYS A 129 -16.30 2.36 -8.43
CA LYS A 129 -16.66 1.07 -7.83
C LYS A 129 -15.70 -0.04 -8.26
N SER A 130 -15.22 -0.78 -7.28
CA SER A 130 -14.32 -1.92 -7.45
C SER A 130 -14.40 -2.83 -6.23
N ARG A 131 -13.68 -3.96 -6.23
CA ARG A 131 -13.58 -4.82 -5.04
C ARG A 131 -13.19 -4.01 -3.80
N ASN A 132 -13.84 -4.26 -2.67
CA ASN A 132 -13.72 -3.49 -1.43
C ASN A 132 -13.16 -4.30 -0.24
N HIS A 133 -12.44 -5.38 -0.52
CA HIS A 133 -11.93 -6.29 0.51
C HIS A 133 -11.02 -5.55 1.52
N THR A 134 -10.18 -4.63 1.05
CA THR A 134 -9.31 -3.82 1.93
C THR A 134 -10.13 -2.94 2.87
N GLU A 135 -11.16 -2.29 2.36
CA GLU A 135 -12.04 -1.43 3.13
C GLU A 135 -12.81 -2.21 4.20
N LEU A 136 -13.33 -3.39 3.83
CA LEU A 136 -14.03 -4.27 4.76
C LEU A 136 -13.08 -4.75 5.86
N LEU A 137 -11.88 -5.22 5.49
CA LEU A 137 -10.85 -5.63 6.46
C LEU A 137 -10.45 -4.48 7.37
N CYS A 138 -10.22 -3.29 6.84
CA CYS A 138 -9.87 -2.12 7.65
C CYS A 138 -10.98 -1.74 8.63
N LYS A 139 -12.25 -1.82 8.23
CA LYS A 139 -13.40 -1.62 9.15
C LYS A 139 -13.44 -2.68 10.24
N TYR A 140 -13.30 -3.95 9.87
CA TYR A 140 -13.27 -5.07 10.79
C TYR A 140 -12.16 -4.90 11.85
N LEU A 141 -10.97 -4.49 11.42
CA LEU A 141 -9.82 -4.19 12.28
C LEU A 141 -9.96 -2.87 13.05
N LYS A 142 -11.08 -2.15 12.90
CA LYS A 142 -11.34 -0.84 13.53
C LYS A 142 -10.23 0.18 13.24
N LEU A 143 -9.63 0.11 12.04
CA LEU A 143 -8.64 1.08 11.61
C LEU A 143 -9.31 2.44 11.30
N PRO A 144 -8.54 3.55 11.32
CA PRO A 144 -9.08 4.90 11.15
C PRO A 144 -9.46 5.18 9.68
N ILE A 145 -10.51 4.52 9.21
CA ILE A 145 -11.08 4.64 7.88
C ILE A 145 -12.57 4.98 7.96
N LYS A 146 -13.04 5.90 7.14
CA LYS A 146 -14.46 6.20 6.94
C LYS A 146 -14.80 5.98 5.48
N ILE A 147 -15.92 5.33 5.19
CA ILE A 147 -16.34 5.02 3.82
C ILE A 147 -17.78 5.46 3.65
N LYS A 148 -18.01 6.29 2.64
CA LYS A 148 -19.34 6.71 2.18
C LYS A 148 -19.55 6.14 0.79
N ASN A 149 -20.46 5.16 0.68
CA ASN A 149 -20.82 4.55 -0.59
C ASN A 149 -21.78 5.47 -1.34
N LYS A 150 -21.46 5.81 -2.58
CA LYS A 150 -22.33 6.53 -3.53
C LYS A 150 -22.71 5.61 -4.69
N LYS A 151 -23.66 6.00 -5.52
CA LYS A 151 -24.12 5.17 -6.65
C LYS A 151 -22.96 4.72 -7.55
N ASN A 152 -22.11 5.62 -8.00
CA ASN A 152 -21.06 5.35 -9.00
C ASN A 152 -19.64 5.32 -8.45
N TYR A 153 -19.44 5.71 -7.20
CA TYR A 153 -18.12 5.78 -6.56
C TYR A 153 -18.21 5.61 -5.05
N ASP A 154 -17.09 5.35 -4.44
CA ASP A 154 -16.91 5.38 -3.01
C ASP A 154 -16.05 6.56 -2.61
N LEU A 155 -16.43 7.25 -1.55
CA LEU A 155 -15.62 8.27 -0.89
C LEU A 155 -15.02 7.68 0.37
N ILE A 156 -13.69 7.63 0.42
CA ILE A 156 -12.93 6.97 1.47
C ILE A 156 -12.03 8.01 2.12
N GLU A 157 -12.16 8.17 3.43
CA GLU A 157 -11.29 9.02 4.24
C GLU A 157 -10.41 8.12 5.12
N VAL A 158 -9.10 8.38 5.10
CA VAL A 158 -8.10 7.62 5.85
C VAL A 158 -7.28 8.56 6.70
N LYS A 159 -7.05 8.18 7.96
CA LYS A 159 -6.16 8.89 8.89
C LYS A 159 -5.03 7.99 9.33
N LYS A 160 -3.95 8.57 9.87
CA LYS A 160 -2.80 7.85 10.40
C LYS A 160 -3.21 6.83 11.46
N ILE A 161 -2.68 5.61 11.36
CA ILE A 161 -2.79 4.60 12.41
C ILE A 161 -1.82 4.97 13.54
N LYS A 162 -2.36 5.18 14.73
CA LYS A 162 -1.56 5.39 15.95
C LYS A 162 -1.17 4.06 16.60
N LYS A 163 -2.09 3.11 16.67
CA LYS A 163 -1.91 1.80 17.29
C LYS A 163 -2.80 0.77 16.58
N ILE A 164 -2.28 -0.42 16.36
CA ILE A 164 -3.06 -1.58 15.90
C ILE A 164 -3.38 -2.43 17.14
N LYS A 165 -4.64 -2.75 17.33
CA LYS A 165 -5.05 -3.66 18.41
C LYS A 165 -4.58 -5.07 18.09
N LYS A 166 -4.14 -5.81 19.12
CA LYS A 166 -3.87 -7.24 19.00
C LYS A 166 -5.17 -7.95 18.64
N LEU A 167 -5.13 -8.81 17.64
CA LEU A 167 -6.23 -9.68 17.29
C LEU A 167 -5.96 -11.04 17.92
N ASN A 168 -6.90 -11.53 18.69
CA ASN A 168 -6.90 -12.90 19.21
C ASN A 168 -7.96 -13.66 18.39
N TYR A 169 -7.52 -14.63 17.62
CA TYR A 169 -8.33 -15.62 16.92
C TYR A 169 -7.97 -17.01 17.40
#